data_23f8a740c4bb1c4e9994ae7f75755f8d
#
_entry.id   23f8a740c4bb1c4e9994ae7f75755f8d
#
_cell.length_a   1.000
_cell.length_b   1.000
_cell.length_c   1.000
_cell.angle_alpha   90.00
_cell.angle_beta   90.00
_cell.angle_gamma   90.00
#
_symmetry.space_group_name_H-M   'P 1'
#
loop_
_entity.id
_entity.type
_entity.pdbx_description
1 polymer ?
#
loop_
_entity_poly.entity_id
_entity_poly.type
_entity_poly.pdbx_seq_one_letter_code
_entity_poly.pdbx_strand_id
1 'polypeptide(L)'
;MSSSRQIITNLLQQADITIGGPRDWDMIIHNDQCFDMIISNWSLGLGESYMHGMWDCKRLDQFFTKILGANLDHKAKTGMSFSLAWHVLRYKFLNLQNIQRAFEVGERHYDLGNSFFESMLDPFMQYSCGYWDKAKNLNQAQVNKLDMICQKLHLQPGDRVLEIGCGWGGFAEYAIKHYQIDYTGVSISKEQIQYAKKRLMGLKASFKLQDYRKVTGRFDKIVSIGMFEHVGRKNYRDYFELVNHCLHQDGLFLLHTIGCNQTKTATDPWIHKYIFPNGYIPSNQQITKYAEGFLQLEDWHNFGPYYDLTLMAWYQNFSQHWKQFQKQYPESFFRMWKYYLLCCAGYFRSRKGQLWQIVYRHINSQKPYQSYRP
;
A
#
# COMPACT_ATOMS: atom_id res chain seq x y z
N MET A 1 30.18 -19.87 -18.41
CA MET A 1 29.13 -19.05 -17.74
C MET A 1 29.64 -18.61 -16.38
N SER A 2 29.40 -17.38 -15.94
CA SER A 2 29.75 -16.98 -14.58
C SER A 2 28.95 -17.82 -13.56
N SER A 3 29.53 -18.07 -12.39
CA SER A 3 28.84 -18.78 -11.29
C SER A 3 27.49 -18.11 -10.95
N SER A 4 27.46 -16.77 -10.96
CA SER A 4 26.25 -15.96 -10.69
C SER A 4 25.14 -16.24 -11.71
N ARG A 5 25.47 -16.30 -13.01
CA ARG A 5 24.51 -16.61 -14.07
C ARG A 5 23.89 -17.99 -13.90
N GLN A 6 24.73 -19.01 -13.59
CA GLN A 6 24.24 -20.38 -13.38
C GLN A 6 23.27 -20.48 -12.19
N ILE A 7 23.60 -19.81 -11.06
CA ILE A 7 22.74 -19.79 -9.86
C ILE A 7 21.38 -19.14 -10.20
N ILE A 8 21.37 -17.96 -10.84
CA ILE A 8 20.14 -17.26 -11.18
C ILE A 8 19.32 -18.07 -12.18
N THR A 9 19.96 -18.67 -13.22
CA THR A 9 19.28 -19.53 -14.19
C THR A 9 18.55 -20.68 -13.50
N ASN A 10 19.20 -21.37 -12.57
CA ASN A 10 18.61 -22.49 -11.82
C ASN A 10 17.43 -22.02 -10.94
N LEU A 11 17.51 -20.85 -10.32
CA LEU A 11 16.41 -20.28 -9.53
C LEU A 11 15.22 -19.89 -10.43
N LEU A 12 15.45 -19.25 -11.56
CA LEU A 12 14.40 -18.86 -12.51
C LEU A 12 13.68 -20.08 -13.10
N GLN A 13 14.42 -21.15 -13.42
CA GLN A 13 13.82 -22.40 -13.90
C GLN A 13 12.86 -23.03 -12.88
N GLN A 14 13.16 -22.93 -11.57
CA GLN A 14 12.24 -23.39 -10.52
C GLN A 14 10.94 -22.57 -10.46
N ALA A 15 10.96 -21.35 -10.99
CA ALA A 15 9.79 -20.49 -11.12
C ALA A 15 9.15 -20.59 -12.52
N ASP A 16 9.50 -21.56 -13.33
CA ASP A 16 9.06 -21.71 -14.74
C ASP A 16 9.35 -20.45 -15.56
N ILE A 17 10.58 -19.91 -15.44
CA ILE A 17 11.09 -18.77 -16.20
C ILE A 17 12.39 -19.21 -16.89
N THR A 18 12.51 -18.89 -18.19
CA THR A 18 13.70 -19.17 -19.01
C THR A 18 14.39 -17.87 -19.39
N ILE A 19 15.72 -17.86 -19.38
CA ILE A 19 16.50 -16.75 -19.93
C ILE A 19 16.55 -16.89 -21.45
N GLY A 20 16.11 -15.84 -22.18
CA GLY A 20 16.03 -15.86 -23.64
C GLY A 20 14.95 -16.78 -24.20
N GLY A 21 14.00 -17.22 -23.36
CA GLY A 21 12.88 -18.05 -23.80
C GLY A 21 11.83 -17.29 -24.61
N PRO A 22 10.89 -18.02 -25.27
CA PRO A 22 9.93 -17.42 -26.18
C PRO A 22 8.69 -16.82 -25.49
N ARG A 23 8.48 -17.10 -24.21
CA ARG A 23 7.25 -16.71 -23.51
C ARG A 23 7.33 -15.27 -23.03
N ASP A 24 6.21 -14.59 -22.93
CA ASP A 24 6.15 -13.17 -22.54
C ASP A 24 6.64 -12.89 -21.12
N TRP A 25 6.65 -13.89 -20.24
CA TRP A 25 7.21 -13.78 -18.88
C TRP A 25 8.65 -14.25 -18.75
N ASP A 26 9.29 -14.68 -19.85
CA ASP A 26 10.71 -15.07 -19.85
C ASP A 26 11.61 -13.84 -19.78
N MET A 27 12.77 -14.00 -19.15
CA MET A 27 13.73 -12.92 -18.92
C MET A 27 14.63 -12.71 -20.13
N ILE A 28 14.72 -11.48 -20.62
CA ILE A 28 15.59 -11.07 -21.73
C ILE A 28 16.79 -10.33 -21.13
N ILE A 29 18.01 -10.84 -21.36
CA ILE A 29 19.24 -10.24 -20.83
C ILE A 29 19.89 -9.35 -21.89
N HIS A 30 20.21 -8.11 -21.51
CA HIS A 30 20.95 -7.14 -22.33
C HIS A 30 22.40 -6.95 -21.83
N ASN A 31 22.63 -7.14 -20.52
CA ASN A 31 23.96 -7.04 -19.91
C ASN A 31 24.11 -8.08 -18.78
N ASP A 32 25.11 -8.96 -18.92
CA ASP A 32 25.36 -10.05 -17.97
C ASP A 32 25.77 -9.59 -16.57
N GLN A 33 26.20 -8.34 -16.38
CA GLN A 33 26.48 -7.77 -15.05
C GLN A 33 25.25 -7.78 -14.13
N CYS A 34 24.03 -7.88 -14.69
CA CYS A 34 22.80 -8.00 -13.89
C CYS A 34 22.85 -9.20 -12.93
N PHE A 35 23.49 -10.30 -13.33
CA PHE A 35 23.58 -11.51 -12.49
C PHE A 35 24.38 -11.26 -11.20
N ASP A 36 25.49 -10.54 -11.31
CA ASP A 36 26.32 -10.20 -10.15
C ASP A 36 25.59 -9.19 -9.22
N MET A 37 24.86 -8.23 -9.80
CA MET A 37 24.02 -7.32 -9.03
C MET A 37 22.92 -8.06 -8.27
N ILE A 38 22.25 -9.02 -8.93
CA ILE A 38 21.17 -9.81 -8.30
C ILE A 38 21.72 -10.67 -7.18
N ILE A 39 22.83 -11.39 -7.39
CA ILE A 39 23.46 -12.23 -6.35
C ILE A 39 23.92 -11.41 -5.15
N SER A 40 24.51 -10.22 -5.38
CA SER A 40 25.01 -9.36 -4.32
C SER A 40 23.91 -8.74 -3.47
N ASN A 41 22.77 -8.40 -4.08
CA ASN A 41 21.71 -7.60 -3.43
C ASN A 41 20.28 -8.15 -3.60
N TRP A 42 20.12 -9.34 -4.14
CA TRP A 42 18.82 -10.03 -4.33
C TRP A 42 17.74 -9.13 -4.95
N SER A 43 16.63 -8.88 -4.27
CA SER A 43 15.52 -8.07 -4.78
C SER A 43 15.93 -6.65 -5.15
N LEU A 44 16.83 -6.04 -4.37
CA LEU A 44 17.36 -4.71 -4.68
C LEU A 44 18.16 -4.75 -5.97
N GLY A 45 19.07 -5.73 -6.14
CA GLY A 45 19.87 -5.90 -7.35
C GLY A 45 19.02 -6.23 -8.58
N LEU A 46 17.95 -7.03 -8.42
CA LEU A 46 17.00 -7.35 -9.48
C LEU A 46 16.30 -6.08 -9.97
N GLY A 47 15.78 -5.25 -9.06
CA GLY A 47 15.09 -4.02 -9.43
C GLY A 47 16.03 -2.95 -10.00
N GLU A 48 17.21 -2.76 -9.43
CA GLU A 48 18.19 -1.77 -9.93
C GLU A 48 18.72 -2.15 -11.31
N SER A 49 19.05 -3.42 -11.55
CA SER A 49 19.47 -3.88 -12.87
C SER A 49 18.36 -3.72 -13.93
N TYR A 50 17.08 -3.89 -13.54
CA TYR A 50 15.95 -3.57 -14.42
C TYR A 50 15.88 -2.06 -14.71
N MET A 51 15.99 -1.22 -13.71
CA MET A 51 15.99 0.25 -13.89
C MET A 51 17.10 0.73 -14.83
N HIS A 52 18.26 0.08 -14.77
CA HIS A 52 19.40 0.37 -15.65
C HIS A 52 19.29 -0.27 -17.06
N GLY A 53 18.18 -0.94 -17.39
CA GLY A 53 17.97 -1.55 -18.69
C GLY A 53 18.84 -2.81 -18.96
N MET A 54 19.39 -3.42 -17.93
CA MET A 54 20.25 -4.61 -18.09
C MET A 54 19.46 -5.88 -18.45
N TRP A 55 18.18 -5.89 -18.18
CA TRP A 55 17.26 -6.95 -18.57
C TRP A 55 15.84 -6.42 -18.77
N ASP A 56 15.04 -7.19 -19.51
CA ASP A 56 13.63 -6.92 -19.76
C ASP A 56 12.75 -8.16 -19.62
N CYS A 57 11.44 -7.93 -19.56
CA CYS A 57 10.40 -8.94 -19.62
C CYS A 57 9.12 -8.28 -20.15
N LYS A 58 8.47 -8.88 -21.14
CA LYS A 58 7.24 -8.32 -21.73
C LYS A 58 6.08 -8.30 -20.74
N ARG A 59 5.90 -9.39 -19.97
CA ARG A 59 4.85 -9.52 -18.95
C ARG A 59 5.47 -9.61 -17.56
N LEU A 60 6.00 -8.46 -17.11
CA LEU A 60 6.68 -8.32 -15.82
C LEU A 60 5.77 -8.70 -14.63
N ASP A 61 4.46 -8.46 -14.74
CA ASP A 61 3.43 -8.89 -13.79
C ASP A 61 3.39 -10.43 -13.65
N GLN A 62 3.46 -11.17 -14.76
CA GLN A 62 3.50 -12.63 -14.77
C GLN A 62 4.85 -13.17 -14.25
N PHE A 63 5.95 -12.53 -14.63
CA PHE A 63 7.29 -12.83 -14.10
C PHE A 63 7.29 -12.82 -12.58
N PHE A 64 6.78 -11.73 -11.95
CA PHE A 64 6.69 -11.64 -10.49
C PHE A 64 5.70 -12.60 -9.88
N THR A 65 4.57 -12.87 -10.53
CA THR A 65 3.62 -13.89 -10.07
C THR A 65 4.31 -15.25 -9.93
N LYS A 66 5.12 -15.64 -10.92
CA LYS A 66 5.85 -16.92 -10.92
C LYS A 66 6.95 -16.97 -9.87
N ILE A 67 7.81 -15.95 -9.81
CA ILE A 67 8.90 -15.89 -8.82
C ILE A 67 8.36 -15.96 -7.39
N LEU A 68 7.36 -15.15 -7.09
CA LEU A 68 6.79 -15.09 -5.75
C LEU A 68 5.99 -16.36 -5.42
N GLY A 69 5.30 -16.94 -6.41
CA GLY A 69 4.59 -18.21 -6.27
C GLY A 69 5.50 -19.40 -6.01
N ALA A 70 6.72 -19.40 -6.54
CA ALA A 70 7.68 -20.49 -6.39
C ALA A 70 8.34 -20.59 -5.00
N ASN A 71 8.09 -19.63 -4.08
CA ASN A 71 8.62 -19.61 -2.70
C ASN A 71 10.14 -19.74 -2.61
N LEU A 72 10.88 -19.10 -3.49
CA LEU A 72 12.34 -19.20 -3.57
C LEU A 72 13.05 -18.64 -2.33
N ASP A 73 12.39 -17.79 -1.55
CA ASP A 73 12.91 -17.20 -0.31
C ASP A 73 13.42 -18.23 0.70
N HIS A 74 12.79 -19.40 0.77
CA HIS A 74 13.19 -20.47 1.68
C HIS A 74 14.47 -21.19 1.23
N LYS A 75 14.80 -21.14 -0.06
CA LYS A 75 15.94 -21.81 -0.67
C LYS A 75 17.19 -20.93 -0.76
N ALA A 76 16.99 -19.61 -0.77
CA ALA A 76 18.06 -18.62 -0.88
C ALA A 76 18.74 -18.26 0.47
N LYS A 77 18.27 -18.81 1.60
CA LYS A 77 18.75 -18.45 2.96
C LYS A 77 20.22 -18.78 3.26
N THR A 78 20.90 -19.52 2.42
CA THR A 78 22.31 -19.90 2.61
C THR A 78 23.32 -18.82 2.19
N GLY A 79 22.86 -17.68 1.63
CA GLY A 79 23.73 -16.61 1.14
C GLY A 79 23.22 -15.20 1.44
N MET A 80 22.82 -14.92 2.69
CA MET A 80 22.32 -13.58 3.05
C MET A 80 23.46 -12.55 2.97
N SER A 81 23.32 -11.53 2.08
CA SER A 81 24.32 -10.47 1.96
C SER A 81 24.37 -9.61 3.23
N PHE A 82 25.52 -9.01 3.52
CA PHE A 82 25.71 -8.09 4.66
C PHE A 82 24.72 -6.91 4.62
N SER A 83 24.41 -6.38 3.43
CA SER A 83 23.44 -5.30 3.26
C SER A 83 22.02 -5.70 3.69
N LEU A 84 21.59 -6.93 3.39
CA LEU A 84 20.30 -7.46 3.81
C LEU A 84 20.26 -7.69 5.33
N ALA A 85 21.34 -8.25 5.92
CA ALA A 85 21.44 -8.41 7.37
C ALA A 85 21.37 -7.07 8.10
N TRP A 86 22.07 -6.03 7.60
CA TRP A 86 22.05 -4.67 8.15
C TRP A 86 20.64 -4.03 8.02
N HIS A 87 19.96 -4.23 6.90
CA HIS A 87 18.59 -3.76 6.69
C HIS A 87 17.61 -4.38 7.71
N VAL A 88 17.66 -5.69 7.90
CA VAL A 88 16.85 -6.40 8.90
C VAL A 88 17.16 -5.92 10.32
N LEU A 89 18.43 -5.70 10.65
CA LEU A 89 18.87 -5.22 11.96
C LEU A 89 18.30 -3.83 12.26
N ARG A 90 18.34 -2.91 11.31
CA ARG A 90 17.73 -1.57 11.45
C ARG A 90 16.24 -1.63 11.76
N TYR A 91 15.48 -2.47 11.04
CA TYR A 91 14.05 -2.66 11.31
C TYR A 91 13.76 -3.22 12.69
N LYS A 92 14.63 -4.12 13.19
CA LYS A 92 14.45 -4.76 14.49
C LYS A 92 14.70 -3.81 15.66
N PHE A 93 15.73 -2.96 15.58
CA PHE A 93 16.18 -2.15 16.73
C PHE A 93 15.76 -0.68 16.67
N LEU A 94 15.54 -0.08 15.49
CA LEU A 94 15.16 1.33 15.37
C LEU A 94 13.66 1.49 15.16
N ASN A 95 13.06 2.51 15.79
CA ASN A 95 11.73 2.99 15.41
C ASN A 95 11.87 3.95 14.22
N LEU A 96 11.69 3.41 13.01
CA LEU A 96 11.83 4.15 11.76
C LEU A 96 10.64 5.05 11.44
N GLN A 97 9.55 4.96 12.20
CA GLN A 97 8.32 5.76 12.06
C GLN A 97 8.05 6.65 13.28
N ASN A 98 9.09 7.23 13.88
CA ASN A 98 8.88 8.30 14.85
C ASN A 98 8.28 9.55 14.17
N ILE A 99 7.75 10.50 14.96
CA ILE A 99 7.02 11.68 14.43
C ILE A 99 7.85 12.46 13.41
N GLN A 100 9.13 12.74 13.68
CA GLN A 100 9.99 13.52 12.78
C GLN A 100 10.20 12.81 11.43
N ARG A 101 10.52 11.51 11.44
CA ARG A 101 10.73 10.72 10.22
C ARG A 101 9.45 10.47 9.43
N ALA A 102 8.29 10.46 10.09
CA ALA A 102 7.01 10.35 9.41
C ALA A 102 6.78 11.52 8.44
N PHE A 103 7.09 12.76 8.85
CA PHE A 103 7.00 13.94 7.97
C PHE A 103 7.97 13.87 6.79
N GLU A 104 9.23 13.44 7.00
CA GLU A 104 10.22 13.28 5.92
C GLU A 104 9.78 12.25 4.86
N VAL A 105 9.12 11.17 5.27
CA VAL A 105 8.57 10.15 4.35
C VAL A 105 7.41 10.72 3.55
N GLY A 106 6.53 11.50 4.18
CA GLY A 106 5.40 12.15 3.52
C GLY A 106 5.88 13.11 2.41
N GLU A 107 6.92 13.89 2.66
CA GLU A 107 7.51 14.78 1.66
C GLU A 107 8.09 14.01 0.48
N ARG A 108 8.97 13.04 0.70
CA ARG A 108 9.66 12.31 -0.38
C ARG A 108 8.76 11.47 -1.29
N HIS A 109 7.72 10.86 -0.74
CA HIS A 109 6.88 9.96 -1.53
C HIS A 109 5.87 10.71 -2.40
N TYR A 110 5.37 11.87 -1.93
CA TYR A 110 4.34 12.66 -2.62
C TYR A 110 4.90 13.86 -3.40
N ASP A 111 6.22 14.07 -3.41
CA ASP A 111 6.93 15.14 -4.17
C ASP A 111 6.90 14.95 -5.71
N LEU A 112 6.32 13.83 -6.21
CA LEU A 112 6.09 13.63 -7.65
C LEU A 112 5.07 14.61 -8.25
N GLY A 113 4.41 15.39 -7.40
CA GLY A 113 3.39 16.35 -7.79
C GLY A 113 2.01 15.74 -8.04
N ASN A 114 0.97 16.53 -7.76
CA ASN A 114 -0.42 16.06 -7.87
C ASN A 114 -0.79 15.66 -9.31
N SER A 115 -0.27 16.35 -10.33
CA SER A 115 -0.55 16.04 -11.74
C SER A 115 -0.12 14.63 -12.16
N PHE A 116 0.97 14.11 -11.59
CA PHE A 116 1.41 12.76 -11.83
C PHE A 116 0.39 11.74 -11.29
N PHE A 117 -0.06 11.92 -10.05
CA PHE A 117 -1.07 11.04 -9.45
C PHE A 117 -2.44 11.18 -10.12
N GLU A 118 -2.86 12.39 -10.52
CA GLU A 118 -4.08 12.63 -11.30
C GLU A 118 -4.10 11.87 -12.61
N SER A 119 -2.96 11.75 -13.28
CA SER A 119 -2.85 11.01 -14.55
C SER A 119 -2.99 9.49 -14.39
N MET A 120 -2.76 8.96 -13.21
CA MET A 120 -2.73 7.53 -12.93
C MET A 120 -3.96 7.05 -12.14
N LEU A 121 -4.43 7.85 -11.20
CA LEU A 121 -5.51 7.47 -10.28
C LEU A 121 -6.91 7.75 -10.87
N ASP A 122 -7.93 7.40 -10.11
CA ASP A 122 -9.33 7.73 -10.37
C ASP A 122 -9.66 9.19 -10.01
N PRO A 123 -10.85 9.72 -10.38
CA PRO A 123 -11.26 11.08 -10.05
C PRO A 123 -11.30 11.41 -8.56
N PHE A 124 -11.47 10.40 -7.67
CA PHE A 124 -11.40 10.58 -6.22
C PHE A 124 -9.97 10.50 -5.68
N MET A 125 -8.96 10.36 -6.54
CA MET A 125 -7.53 10.29 -6.15
C MET A 125 -7.25 9.21 -5.10
N GLN A 126 -7.82 8.02 -5.29
CA GLN A 126 -7.66 6.91 -4.36
C GLN A 126 -6.40 6.11 -4.65
N TYR A 127 -5.34 6.31 -3.86
CA TYR A 127 -4.09 5.55 -3.95
C TYR A 127 -4.14 4.30 -3.07
N SER A 128 -5.22 3.54 -3.19
CA SER A 128 -5.51 2.30 -2.46
C SER A 128 -6.35 1.37 -3.33
N CYS A 129 -6.47 0.11 -2.92
CA CYS A 129 -7.20 -0.91 -3.68
C CYS A 129 -8.67 -0.52 -3.92
N GLY A 130 -9.15 -0.63 -5.14
CA GLY A 130 -10.57 -0.57 -5.50
C GLY A 130 -11.30 -1.88 -5.21
N TYR A 131 -12.63 -1.83 -5.11
CA TYR A 131 -13.49 -3.00 -4.98
C TYR A 131 -14.10 -3.35 -6.35
N TRP A 132 -13.62 -4.46 -6.95
CA TRP A 132 -13.87 -4.79 -8.36
C TRP A 132 -15.10 -5.66 -8.60
N ASP A 133 -15.85 -6.03 -7.56
CA ASP A 133 -17.10 -6.74 -7.80
C ASP A 133 -18.04 -5.88 -8.67
N LYS A 134 -18.50 -6.45 -9.79
CA LYS A 134 -19.34 -5.78 -10.79
C LYS A 134 -18.76 -4.47 -11.38
N ALA A 135 -17.51 -4.09 -11.04
CA ALA A 135 -16.88 -2.91 -11.60
C ALA A 135 -16.30 -3.17 -13.00
N LYS A 136 -16.54 -2.26 -13.94
CA LYS A 136 -16.04 -2.35 -15.34
C LYS A 136 -14.72 -1.60 -15.55
N ASN A 137 -14.36 -0.71 -14.64
CA ASN A 137 -13.15 0.12 -14.72
C ASN A 137 -12.71 0.60 -13.33
N LEU A 138 -11.53 1.24 -13.28
CA LEU A 138 -10.95 1.75 -12.04
C LEU A 138 -11.87 2.71 -11.29
N ASN A 139 -12.49 3.64 -12.00
CA ASN A 139 -13.35 4.66 -11.39
C ASN A 139 -14.51 4.01 -10.65
N GLN A 140 -15.18 3.05 -11.28
CA GLN A 140 -16.28 2.33 -10.65
C GLN A 140 -15.79 1.46 -9.48
N ALA A 141 -14.64 0.81 -9.60
CA ALA A 141 -14.06 0.02 -8.52
C ALA A 141 -13.74 0.88 -7.29
N GLN A 142 -13.27 2.12 -7.49
CA GLN A 142 -13.00 3.05 -6.39
C GLN A 142 -14.30 3.59 -5.77
N VAL A 143 -15.31 3.94 -6.58
CA VAL A 143 -16.65 4.32 -6.07
C VAL A 143 -17.23 3.18 -5.22
N ASN A 144 -17.22 1.94 -5.73
CA ASN A 144 -17.70 0.77 -5.00
C ASN A 144 -16.97 0.61 -3.65
N LYS A 145 -15.64 0.83 -3.61
CA LYS A 145 -14.86 0.77 -2.37
C LYS A 145 -15.25 1.87 -1.39
N LEU A 146 -15.44 3.10 -1.87
CA LEU A 146 -15.84 4.23 -1.02
C LEU A 146 -17.23 4.01 -0.43
N ASP A 147 -18.18 3.56 -1.24
CA ASP A 147 -19.54 3.25 -0.78
C ASP A 147 -19.52 2.09 0.25
N MET A 148 -18.81 1.01 -0.05
CA MET A 148 -18.68 -0.13 0.87
C MET A 148 -18.11 0.28 2.24
N ILE A 149 -17.15 1.23 2.28
CA ILE A 149 -16.64 1.78 3.55
C ILE A 149 -17.73 2.52 4.30
N CYS A 150 -18.49 3.39 3.61
CA CYS A 150 -19.60 4.13 4.22
C CYS A 150 -20.69 3.19 4.78
N GLN A 151 -21.06 2.17 4.01
CA GLN A 151 -22.05 1.15 4.43
C GLN A 151 -21.54 0.34 5.65
N LYS A 152 -20.28 -0.10 5.65
CA LYS A 152 -19.68 -0.82 6.79
C LYS A 152 -19.58 0.02 8.05
N LEU A 153 -19.36 1.31 7.91
CA LEU A 153 -19.38 2.25 9.03
C LEU A 153 -20.79 2.65 9.46
N HIS A 154 -21.84 2.21 8.74
CA HIS A 154 -23.23 2.60 8.96
C HIS A 154 -23.35 4.14 9.08
N LEU A 155 -22.75 4.88 8.10
CA LEU A 155 -22.74 6.34 8.14
C LEU A 155 -24.16 6.91 8.09
N GLN A 156 -24.42 7.89 8.95
CA GLN A 156 -25.67 8.63 9.01
C GLN A 156 -25.42 10.15 8.89
N PRO A 157 -26.41 10.91 8.42
CA PRO A 157 -26.31 12.38 8.41
C PRO A 157 -25.97 12.93 9.81
N GLY A 158 -24.96 13.80 9.86
CA GLY A 158 -24.48 14.42 11.09
C GLY A 158 -23.44 13.61 11.86
N ASP A 159 -23.10 12.39 11.46
CA ASP A 159 -22.00 11.63 12.07
C ASP A 159 -20.68 12.43 12.03
N ARG A 160 -19.98 12.51 13.14
CA ARG A 160 -18.65 13.08 13.23
C ARG A 160 -17.62 12.01 12.85
N VAL A 161 -17.01 12.17 11.68
CA VAL A 161 -16.08 11.17 11.08
C VAL A 161 -14.65 11.68 11.13
N LEU A 162 -13.74 10.87 11.67
CA LEU A 162 -12.30 11.08 11.59
C LEU A 162 -11.70 10.16 10.52
N GLU A 163 -10.94 10.72 9.57
CA GLU A 163 -10.07 9.94 8.69
C GLU A 163 -8.61 10.12 9.08
N ILE A 164 -7.95 9.01 9.43
CA ILE A 164 -6.53 8.97 9.73
C ILE A 164 -5.77 8.64 8.44
N GLY A 165 -5.06 9.64 7.89
CA GLY A 165 -4.41 9.53 6.58
C GLY A 165 -5.33 9.90 5.43
N CYS A 166 -5.87 11.11 5.44
CA CYS A 166 -6.94 11.55 4.54
C CYS A 166 -6.54 11.75 3.05
N GLY A 167 -5.26 11.60 2.72
CA GLY A 167 -4.78 11.76 1.35
C GLY A 167 -5.26 13.06 0.70
N TRP A 168 -5.70 12.99 -0.54
CA TRP A 168 -6.24 14.11 -1.31
C TRP A 168 -7.74 14.40 -1.06
N GLY A 169 -8.33 13.80 -0.02
CA GLY A 169 -9.70 14.07 0.40
C GLY A 169 -10.80 13.36 -0.40
N GLY A 170 -10.45 12.33 -1.16
CA GLY A 170 -11.45 11.64 -2.00
C GLY A 170 -12.52 10.89 -1.22
N PHE A 171 -12.18 10.22 -0.12
CA PHE A 171 -13.19 9.63 0.77
C PHE A 171 -14.08 10.70 1.40
N ALA A 172 -13.49 11.80 1.87
CA ALA A 172 -14.23 12.93 2.41
C ALA A 172 -15.28 13.46 1.43
N GLU A 173 -14.86 13.70 0.17
CA GLU A 173 -15.78 14.18 -0.86
C GLU A 173 -16.97 13.25 -1.06
N TYR A 174 -16.69 11.94 -1.21
CA TYR A 174 -17.72 10.94 -1.41
C TYR A 174 -18.68 10.87 -0.21
N ALA A 175 -18.13 10.73 1.01
CA ALA A 175 -18.92 10.55 2.22
C ALA A 175 -19.76 11.79 2.58
N ILE A 176 -19.21 13.01 2.42
CA ILE A 176 -19.98 14.24 2.69
C ILE A 176 -21.13 14.39 1.69
N LYS A 177 -20.88 14.15 0.39
CA LYS A 177 -21.91 14.32 -0.64
C LYS A 177 -23.05 13.30 -0.55
N HIS A 178 -22.74 12.06 -0.17
CA HIS A 178 -23.73 10.97 -0.19
C HIS A 178 -24.33 10.67 1.19
N TYR A 179 -23.61 10.98 2.29
CA TYR A 179 -24.01 10.62 3.65
C TYR A 179 -24.14 11.84 4.58
N GLN A 180 -23.82 13.05 4.12
CA GLN A 180 -24.01 14.32 4.85
C GLN A 180 -23.33 14.35 6.23
N ILE A 181 -22.12 13.83 6.32
CA ILE A 181 -21.33 13.74 7.57
C ILE A 181 -20.58 15.03 7.88
N ASP A 182 -20.18 15.19 9.14
CA ASP A 182 -19.21 16.20 9.61
C ASP A 182 -17.81 15.56 9.61
N TYR A 183 -16.92 16.03 8.75
CA TYR A 183 -15.66 15.36 8.47
C TYR A 183 -14.43 16.07 9.05
N THR A 184 -13.53 15.29 9.64
CA THR A 184 -12.17 15.72 10.03
C THR A 184 -11.14 14.75 9.45
N GLY A 185 -10.21 15.26 8.63
CA GLY A 185 -9.09 14.49 8.09
C GLY A 185 -7.75 14.97 8.62
N VAL A 186 -6.85 14.02 8.91
CA VAL A 186 -5.46 14.32 9.30
C VAL A 186 -4.48 13.66 8.32
N SER A 187 -3.42 14.38 7.94
CA SER A 187 -2.30 13.87 7.16
C SER A 187 -1.03 14.63 7.54
N ILE A 188 0.12 14.00 7.32
CA ILE A 188 1.45 14.61 7.47
C ILE A 188 1.98 15.19 6.17
N SER A 189 1.30 15.01 5.04
CA SER A 189 1.64 15.59 3.74
C SER A 189 0.99 16.95 3.57
N LYS A 190 1.82 17.99 3.47
CA LYS A 190 1.39 19.37 3.23
C LYS A 190 0.67 19.51 1.88
N GLU A 191 1.19 18.86 0.84
CA GLU A 191 0.62 18.91 -0.51
C GLU A 191 -0.76 18.28 -0.56
N GLN A 192 -0.93 17.10 0.04
CA GLN A 192 -2.23 16.45 0.12
C GLN A 192 -3.25 17.30 0.86
N ILE A 193 -2.87 17.90 2.00
CA ILE A 193 -3.77 18.78 2.78
C ILE A 193 -4.17 20.02 1.99
N GLN A 194 -3.23 20.65 1.29
CA GLN A 194 -3.52 21.82 0.45
C GLN A 194 -4.48 21.46 -0.69
N TYR A 195 -4.22 20.36 -1.36
CA TYR A 195 -5.08 19.84 -2.43
C TYR A 195 -6.48 19.52 -1.91
N ALA A 196 -6.60 18.78 -0.81
CA ALA A 196 -7.89 18.41 -0.20
C ALA A 196 -8.69 19.64 0.21
N LYS A 197 -8.07 20.64 0.83
CA LYS A 197 -8.73 21.93 1.18
C LYS A 197 -9.27 22.66 -0.03
N LYS A 198 -8.51 22.72 -1.13
CA LYS A 198 -8.94 23.36 -2.37
C LYS A 198 -10.10 22.57 -3.01
N ARG A 199 -9.98 21.26 -3.05
CA ARG A 199 -10.96 20.34 -3.65
C ARG A 199 -12.32 20.40 -2.96
N LEU A 200 -12.32 20.47 -1.61
CA LEU A 200 -13.54 20.42 -0.79
C LEU A 200 -13.96 21.79 -0.25
N MET A 201 -13.52 22.87 -0.90
CA MET A 201 -13.91 24.22 -0.50
C MET A 201 -15.44 24.38 -0.57
N GLY A 202 -16.04 24.83 0.54
CA GLY A 202 -17.50 24.98 0.67
C GLY A 202 -18.23 23.74 1.23
N LEU A 203 -17.54 22.61 1.43
CA LEU A 203 -18.10 21.45 2.11
C LEU A 203 -17.76 21.44 3.61
N LYS A 204 -18.54 20.71 4.41
CA LYS A 204 -18.30 20.54 5.87
C LYS A 204 -17.10 19.63 6.14
N ALA A 205 -15.91 20.05 5.75
CA ALA A 205 -14.66 19.32 5.90
C ALA A 205 -13.60 20.13 6.62
N SER A 206 -12.94 19.52 7.61
CA SER A 206 -11.78 20.06 8.30
C SER A 206 -10.54 19.22 7.99
N PHE A 207 -9.49 19.84 7.44
CA PHE A 207 -8.23 19.16 7.11
C PHE A 207 -7.10 19.74 7.96
N LYS A 208 -6.37 18.88 8.69
CA LYS A 208 -5.28 19.27 9.58
C LYS A 208 -3.96 18.63 9.13
N LEU A 209 -2.92 19.44 8.94
CA LEU A 209 -1.54 18.97 8.80
C LEU A 209 -1.04 18.55 10.19
N GLN A 210 -1.27 17.29 10.54
CA GLN A 210 -1.05 16.81 11.89
C GLN A 210 -0.73 15.31 11.88
N ASP A 211 0.23 14.91 12.71
CA ASP A 211 0.44 13.49 13.03
C ASP A 211 -0.76 12.94 13.81
N TYR A 212 -1.21 11.74 13.45
CA TYR A 212 -2.39 11.11 14.05
C TYR A 212 -2.29 10.98 15.57
N ARG A 213 -1.09 10.79 16.13
CA ARG A 213 -0.84 10.68 17.58
C ARG A 213 -1.22 11.92 18.37
N LYS A 214 -1.42 13.05 17.69
CA LYS A 214 -1.85 14.33 18.30
C LYS A 214 -3.35 14.59 18.14
N VAL A 215 -4.12 13.65 17.60
CA VAL A 215 -5.57 13.79 17.45
C VAL A 215 -6.22 13.78 18.82
N THR A 216 -7.17 14.69 19.01
CA THR A 216 -7.99 14.82 20.21
C THR A 216 -9.45 14.94 19.83
N GLY A 217 -10.34 14.69 20.81
CA GLY A 217 -11.78 14.73 20.61
C GLY A 217 -12.38 13.33 20.43
N ARG A 218 -13.71 13.28 20.30
CA ARG A 218 -14.47 12.05 20.13
C ARG A 218 -15.20 12.07 18.81
N PHE A 219 -15.26 10.92 18.14
CA PHE A 219 -15.86 10.75 16.82
C PHE A 219 -16.83 9.56 16.84
N ASP A 220 -17.92 9.67 16.10
CA ASP A 220 -18.89 8.59 15.95
C ASP A 220 -18.32 7.47 15.08
N LYS A 221 -17.52 7.84 14.07
CA LYS A 221 -16.86 6.92 13.17
C LYS A 221 -15.41 7.31 12.95
N ILE A 222 -14.55 6.31 12.85
CA ILE A 222 -13.14 6.50 12.47
C ILE A 222 -12.86 5.63 11.24
N VAL A 223 -12.08 6.14 10.30
CA VAL A 223 -11.63 5.39 9.13
C VAL A 223 -10.14 5.61 8.88
N SER A 224 -9.45 4.58 8.41
CA SER A 224 -8.06 4.65 7.97
C SER A 224 -7.88 3.78 6.73
N ILE A 225 -7.46 4.38 5.61
CA ILE A 225 -7.40 3.74 4.30
C ILE A 225 -5.97 3.80 3.76
N GLY A 226 -5.24 2.66 3.78
CA GLY A 226 -3.88 2.56 3.25
C GLY A 226 -2.85 3.40 3.99
N MET A 227 -3.09 3.70 5.28
CA MET A 227 -2.17 4.45 6.13
C MET A 227 -1.46 3.58 7.17
N PHE A 228 -2.08 2.50 7.59
CA PHE A 228 -1.56 1.64 8.66
C PHE A 228 -0.20 1.02 8.33
N GLU A 229 0.09 0.83 7.05
CA GLU A 229 1.38 0.39 6.52
C GLU A 229 2.52 1.38 6.84
N HIS A 230 2.19 2.63 7.14
CA HIS A 230 3.13 3.69 7.52
C HIS A 230 3.23 3.91 9.03
N VAL A 231 2.40 3.26 9.84
CA VAL A 231 2.43 3.34 11.31
C VAL A 231 3.69 2.68 11.90
N GLY A 232 4.06 1.50 11.36
CA GLY A 232 5.19 0.72 11.82
C GLY A 232 4.92 -0.07 13.10
N ARG A 233 5.43 -1.30 13.13
CA ARG A 233 5.15 -2.30 14.17
C ARG A 233 5.28 -1.80 15.60
N LYS A 234 6.25 -0.93 15.88
CA LYS A 234 6.50 -0.41 17.24
C LYS A 234 5.41 0.54 17.75
N ASN A 235 4.62 1.11 16.84
CA ASN A 235 3.57 2.09 17.15
C ASN A 235 2.16 1.48 17.02
N TYR A 236 2.01 0.18 16.72
CA TYR A 236 0.69 -0.42 16.52
C TYR A 236 -0.19 -0.37 17.76
N ARG A 237 0.40 -0.60 18.95
CA ARG A 237 -0.33 -0.50 20.21
C ARG A 237 -0.86 0.91 20.44
N ASP A 238 0.02 1.91 20.32
CA ASP A 238 -0.33 3.32 20.50
C ASP A 238 -1.41 3.77 19.49
N TYR A 239 -1.37 3.21 18.28
CA TYR A 239 -2.37 3.48 17.26
C TYR A 239 -3.76 2.97 17.66
N PHE A 240 -3.90 1.73 18.10
CA PHE A 240 -5.18 1.16 18.50
C PHE A 240 -5.69 1.79 19.82
N GLU A 241 -4.81 2.12 20.73
CA GLU A 241 -5.13 2.86 21.95
C GLU A 241 -5.69 4.25 21.63
N LEU A 242 -5.05 4.99 20.72
CA LEU A 242 -5.56 6.27 20.25
C LEU A 242 -6.95 6.14 19.61
N VAL A 243 -7.12 5.15 18.71
CA VAL A 243 -8.42 4.92 18.07
C VAL A 243 -9.51 4.68 19.12
N ASN A 244 -9.24 3.81 20.09
CA ASN A 244 -10.18 3.57 21.20
C ASN A 244 -10.48 4.85 21.99
N HIS A 245 -9.45 5.65 22.29
CA HIS A 245 -9.62 6.91 22.99
C HIS A 245 -10.47 7.93 22.22
N CYS A 246 -10.30 8.00 20.89
CA CYS A 246 -11.02 8.95 20.04
C CYS A 246 -12.39 8.43 19.56
N LEU A 247 -12.70 7.15 19.73
CA LEU A 247 -13.96 6.56 19.28
C LEU A 247 -15.04 6.72 20.39
N HIS A 248 -16.24 7.14 20.01
CA HIS A 248 -17.40 7.08 20.93
C HIS A 248 -17.71 5.62 21.30
N GLN A 249 -18.36 5.40 22.46
CA GLN A 249 -18.67 4.07 22.99
C GLN A 249 -19.42 3.19 21.97
N ASP A 250 -20.36 3.77 21.23
CA ASP A 250 -21.13 3.06 20.20
C ASP A 250 -20.56 3.25 18.78
N GLY A 251 -19.38 3.84 18.71
CA GLY A 251 -18.73 4.16 17.44
C GLY A 251 -18.18 2.94 16.71
N LEU A 252 -17.91 3.13 15.40
CA LEU A 252 -17.28 2.14 14.54
C LEU A 252 -15.95 2.68 14.00
N PHE A 253 -14.96 1.80 13.94
CA PHE A 253 -13.68 2.06 13.29
C PHE A 253 -13.47 1.07 12.15
N LEU A 254 -13.16 1.57 10.95
CA LEU A 254 -12.78 0.74 9.80
C LEU A 254 -11.32 0.94 9.47
N LEU A 255 -10.58 -0.16 9.48
CA LEU A 255 -9.19 -0.25 9.03
C LEU A 255 -9.13 -0.94 7.66
N HIS A 256 -8.73 -0.19 6.62
CA HIS A 256 -8.43 -0.74 5.30
C HIS A 256 -6.91 -0.75 5.12
N THR A 257 -6.31 -1.94 5.08
CA THR A 257 -4.86 -2.09 5.04
C THR A 257 -4.41 -3.29 4.21
N ILE A 258 -3.26 -3.15 3.56
CA ILE A 258 -2.52 -4.32 3.05
C ILE A 258 -2.10 -5.17 4.24
N GLY A 259 -2.10 -6.49 4.04
CA GLY A 259 -1.64 -7.42 5.06
C GLY A 259 -0.97 -8.65 4.49
N CYS A 260 -0.42 -9.46 5.37
CA CYS A 260 0.18 -10.75 5.02
C CYS A 260 -0.15 -11.81 6.08
N ASN A 261 -0.13 -13.10 5.66
CA ASN A 261 -0.45 -14.22 6.55
C ASN A 261 0.72 -14.65 7.44
N GLN A 262 1.92 -14.12 7.20
CA GLN A 262 3.13 -14.44 7.96
C GLN A 262 3.83 -13.16 8.41
N THR A 263 4.17 -13.07 9.68
CA THR A 263 4.92 -11.93 10.22
C THR A 263 6.32 -11.88 9.59
N LYS A 264 6.62 -10.78 8.89
CA LYS A 264 7.93 -10.51 8.32
C LYS A 264 8.76 -9.66 9.26
N THR A 265 10.07 -9.71 9.10
CA THR A 265 11.02 -8.90 9.91
C THR A 265 11.26 -7.52 9.33
N ALA A 266 11.16 -7.37 8.03
CA ALA A 266 11.40 -6.12 7.30
C ALA A 266 10.62 -6.09 5.98
N THR A 267 10.50 -4.91 5.40
CA THR A 267 9.99 -4.68 4.04
C THR A 267 11.06 -5.07 3.01
N ASP A 268 10.64 -5.38 1.80
CA ASP A 268 11.53 -5.60 0.67
C ASP A 268 12.50 -4.41 0.48
N PRO A 269 13.83 -4.64 0.32
CA PRO A 269 14.81 -3.57 0.24
C PRO A 269 14.61 -2.61 -0.93
N TRP A 270 14.16 -3.10 -2.09
CA TRP A 270 13.90 -2.25 -3.24
C TRP A 270 12.67 -1.36 -3.02
N ILE A 271 11.57 -1.94 -2.54
CA ILE A 271 10.34 -1.18 -2.18
C ILE A 271 10.67 -0.13 -1.11
N HIS A 272 11.47 -0.50 -0.10
CA HIS A 272 11.89 0.43 0.95
C HIS A 272 12.72 1.61 0.41
N LYS A 273 13.63 1.34 -0.54
CA LYS A 273 14.53 2.36 -1.07
C LYS A 273 13.83 3.35 -2.02
N TYR A 274 12.98 2.84 -2.90
CA TYR A 274 12.47 3.58 -4.05
C TYR A 274 11.01 4.02 -3.93
N ILE A 275 10.16 3.28 -3.20
CA ILE A 275 8.71 3.49 -3.23
C ILE A 275 8.17 3.90 -1.85
N PHE A 276 8.30 3.04 -0.84
CA PHE A 276 7.73 3.27 0.49
C PHE A 276 8.80 3.19 1.59
N PRO A 277 9.61 4.26 1.75
CA PRO A 277 10.58 4.29 2.85
C PRO A 277 9.88 4.07 4.20
N ASN A 278 10.46 3.17 5.00
CA ASN A 278 9.93 2.79 6.32
C ASN A 278 8.53 2.14 6.32
N GLY A 279 7.93 1.83 5.17
CA GLY A 279 6.68 1.08 5.09
C GLY A 279 6.82 -0.32 5.70
N TYR A 280 5.75 -0.84 6.30
CA TYR A 280 5.73 -2.19 6.87
C TYR A 280 4.34 -2.80 6.74
N ILE A 281 4.26 -3.97 6.10
CA ILE A 281 3.00 -4.69 5.90
C ILE A 281 2.73 -5.55 7.15
N PRO A 282 1.64 -5.31 7.89
CA PRO A 282 1.28 -6.08 9.07
C PRO A 282 0.84 -7.51 8.71
N SER A 283 1.08 -8.45 9.64
CA SER A 283 0.41 -9.73 9.59
C SER A 283 -0.95 -9.67 10.32
N ASN A 284 -1.84 -10.63 9.98
CA ASN A 284 -3.10 -10.81 10.71
C ASN A 284 -2.87 -10.98 12.21
N GLN A 285 -1.86 -11.77 12.62
CA GLN A 285 -1.48 -11.94 14.02
C GLN A 285 -1.10 -10.62 14.70
N GLN A 286 -0.38 -9.74 14.00
CA GLN A 286 0.01 -8.44 14.57
C GLN A 286 -1.20 -7.52 14.75
N ILE A 287 -2.09 -7.46 13.77
CA ILE A 287 -3.28 -6.62 13.85
C ILE A 287 -4.14 -7.05 15.04
N THR A 288 -4.46 -8.35 15.16
CA THR A 288 -5.29 -8.86 16.26
C THR A 288 -4.61 -8.67 17.62
N LYS A 289 -3.32 -9.00 17.73
CA LYS A 289 -2.54 -8.85 18.96
C LYS A 289 -2.53 -7.42 19.50
N TYR A 290 -2.36 -6.42 18.63
CA TYR A 290 -2.24 -5.04 19.06
C TYR A 290 -3.57 -4.32 19.23
N ALA A 291 -4.66 -4.81 18.62
CA ALA A 291 -6.02 -4.34 18.84
C ALA A 291 -6.65 -4.93 20.13
N GLU A 292 -6.13 -6.07 20.59
CA GLU A 292 -6.63 -6.76 21.80
C GLU A 292 -6.61 -5.85 23.02
N GLY A 293 -7.72 -5.84 23.76
CA GLY A 293 -7.94 -5.01 24.96
C GLY A 293 -8.32 -3.57 24.68
N PHE A 294 -8.31 -3.10 23.43
CA PHE A 294 -8.75 -1.76 23.05
C PHE A 294 -10.04 -1.77 22.25
N LEU A 295 -10.16 -2.68 21.27
CA LEU A 295 -11.24 -2.71 20.30
C LEU A 295 -11.84 -4.12 20.19
N GLN A 296 -13.14 -4.17 19.95
CA GLN A 296 -13.88 -5.38 19.65
C GLN A 296 -13.93 -5.59 18.15
N LEU A 297 -13.46 -6.75 17.65
CA LEU A 297 -13.52 -7.11 16.23
C LEU A 297 -14.94 -7.50 15.84
N GLU A 298 -15.51 -6.84 14.82
CA GLU A 298 -16.85 -7.08 14.32
C GLU A 298 -16.87 -7.75 12.94
N ASP A 299 -15.94 -7.36 12.06
CA ASP A 299 -15.90 -7.86 10.69
C ASP A 299 -14.49 -7.90 10.14
N TRP A 300 -14.18 -8.89 9.29
CA TRP A 300 -12.91 -9.00 8.58
C TRP A 300 -13.16 -9.44 7.13
N HIS A 301 -13.07 -8.50 6.20
CA HIS A 301 -13.29 -8.72 4.78
C HIS A 301 -11.97 -8.71 4.00
N ASN A 302 -11.62 -9.83 3.36
CA ASN A 302 -10.43 -9.97 2.54
C ASN A 302 -10.80 -9.95 1.05
N PHE A 303 -10.29 -8.99 0.30
CA PHE A 303 -10.41 -8.89 -1.15
C PHE A 303 -9.07 -8.59 -1.84
N GLY A 304 -7.98 -9.11 -1.30
CA GLY A 304 -6.61 -8.95 -1.81
C GLY A 304 -6.43 -9.14 -3.32
N PRO A 305 -7.10 -10.11 -4.00
CA PRO A 305 -7.01 -10.27 -5.44
C PRO A 305 -7.39 -9.03 -6.26
N TYR A 306 -8.24 -8.15 -5.74
CA TYR A 306 -8.63 -6.93 -6.42
C TYR A 306 -7.51 -5.88 -6.50
N TYR A 307 -6.48 -6.01 -5.67
CA TYR A 307 -5.34 -5.10 -5.77
C TYR A 307 -4.52 -5.33 -7.04
N ASP A 308 -4.42 -6.57 -7.51
CA ASP A 308 -3.83 -6.87 -8.81
C ASP A 308 -4.53 -6.07 -9.93
N LEU A 309 -5.86 -6.13 -9.98
CA LEU A 309 -6.65 -5.38 -10.97
C LEU A 309 -6.45 -3.86 -10.86
N THR A 310 -6.40 -3.35 -9.64
CA THR A 310 -6.16 -1.92 -9.36
C THR A 310 -4.78 -1.49 -9.86
N LEU A 311 -3.73 -2.26 -9.55
CA LEU A 311 -2.35 -1.97 -9.95
C LEU A 311 -2.17 -2.06 -11.47
N MET A 312 -2.82 -3.03 -12.13
CA MET A 312 -2.82 -3.14 -13.59
C MET A 312 -3.52 -1.94 -14.24
N ALA A 313 -4.63 -1.46 -13.68
CA ALA A 313 -5.32 -0.26 -14.17
C ALA A 313 -4.45 1.00 -13.97
N TRP A 314 -3.77 1.16 -12.82
CA TRP A 314 -2.81 2.24 -12.62
C TRP A 314 -1.64 2.17 -13.61
N TYR A 315 -1.11 0.98 -13.86
CA TYR A 315 -0.05 0.79 -14.85
C TYR A 315 -0.50 1.19 -16.26
N GLN A 316 -1.71 0.82 -16.64
CA GLN A 316 -2.29 1.21 -17.94
C GLN A 316 -2.40 2.73 -18.06
N ASN A 317 -2.98 3.41 -17.08
CA ASN A 317 -3.11 4.86 -17.06
C ASN A 317 -1.73 5.54 -17.09
N PHE A 318 -0.80 5.12 -16.23
CA PHE A 318 0.57 5.62 -16.19
C PHE A 318 1.25 5.52 -17.55
N SER A 319 1.18 4.34 -18.19
CA SER A 319 1.81 4.11 -19.49
C SER A 319 1.21 4.97 -20.60
N GLN A 320 -0.12 5.17 -20.59
CA GLN A 320 -0.81 6.02 -21.57
C GLN A 320 -0.43 7.49 -21.43
N HIS A 321 -0.23 7.96 -20.21
CA HIS A 321 0.07 9.36 -19.93
C HIS A 321 1.57 9.66 -19.82
N TRP A 322 2.46 8.66 -19.92
CA TRP A 322 3.90 8.84 -19.74
C TRP A 322 4.51 9.92 -20.63
N LYS A 323 4.04 10.09 -21.87
CA LYS A 323 4.53 11.12 -22.80
C LYS A 323 4.49 12.54 -22.22
N GLN A 324 3.58 12.82 -21.29
CA GLN A 324 3.45 14.13 -20.65
C GLN A 324 4.58 14.39 -19.64
N PHE A 325 5.21 13.33 -19.13
CA PHE A 325 6.19 13.40 -18.05
C PHE A 325 7.64 13.12 -18.49
N GLN A 326 7.87 12.61 -19.73
CA GLN A 326 9.21 12.20 -20.18
C GLN A 326 10.23 13.36 -20.32
N LYS A 327 9.78 14.62 -20.32
CA LYS A 327 10.67 15.78 -20.24
C LYS A 327 11.10 16.10 -18.79
N GLN A 328 10.32 15.69 -17.81
CA GLN A 328 10.52 15.96 -16.39
C GLN A 328 11.26 14.82 -15.69
N TYR A 329 11.00 13.57 -16.11
CA TYR A 329 11.55 12.37 -15.51
C TYR A 329 12.35 11.53 -16.52
N PRO A 330 13.49 10.95 -16.11
CA PRO A 330 14.31 10.11 -16.99
C PRO A 330 13.64 8.74 -17.24
N GLU A 331 14.09 8.01 -18.25
CA GLU A 331 13.62 6.67 -18.58
C GLU A 331 13.77 5.67 -17.40
N SER A 332 14.82 5.85 -16.58
CA SER A 332 14.99 5.02 -15.37
C SER A 332 13.84 5.19 -14.37
N PHE A 333 13.19 6.36 -14.32
CA PHE A 333 12.00 6.58 -13.52
C PHE A 333 10.79 5.83 -14.09
N PHE A 334 10.60 5.85 -15.43
CA PHE A 334 9.55 5.05 -16.06
C PHE A 334 9.71 3.56 -15.73
N ARG A 335 10.93 3.05 -15.87
CA ARG A 335 11.24 1.65 -15.54
C ARG A 335 11.02 1.34 -14.06
N MET A 336 11.41 2.25 -13.17
CA MET A 336 11.19 2.13 -11.72
C MET A 336 9.69 2.02 -11.40
N TRP A 337 8.87 2.92 -11.96
CA TRP A 337 7.44 2.95 -11.68
C TRP A 337 6.69 1.76 -12.29
N LYS A 338 7.05 1.38 -13.51
CA LYS A 338 6.59 0.14 -14.15
C LYS A 338 6.93 -1.08 -13.31
N TYR A 339 8.18 -1.20 -12.85
CA TYR A 339 8.63 -2.30 -11.99
C TYR A 339 7.80 -2.35 -10.69
N TYR A 340 7.62 -1.23 -10.03
CA TYR A 340 6.80 -1.12 -8.82
C TYR A 340 5.39 -1.66 -9.03
N LEU A 341 4.66 -1.10 -9.98
CA LEU A 341 3.25 -1.44 -10.19
C LEU A 341 3.08 -2.92 -10.57
N LEU A 342 3.93 -3.44 -11.46
CA LEU A 342 3.82 -4.81 -11.94
C LEU A 342 4.38 -5.85 -10.95
N CYS A 343 5.40 -5.51 -10.17
CA CYS A 343 5.88 -6.34 -9.05
C CYS A 343 4.79 -6.49 -7.99
N CYS A 344 4.15 -5.39 -7.60
CA CYS A 344 3.05 -5.41 -6.65
C CYS A 344 1.81 -6.16 -7.20
N ALA A 345 1.49 -6.03 -8.50
CA ALA A 345 0.44 -6.83 -9.14
C ALA A 345 0.74 -8.34 -9.01
N GLY A 346 1.97 -8.75 -9.31
CA GLY A 346 2.43 -10.14 -9.10
C GLY A 346 2.36 -10.59 -7.64
N TYR A 347 2.65 -9.70 -6.69
CA TYR A 347 2.58 -9.98 -5.25
C TYR A 347 1.16 -10.33 -4.80
N PHE A 348 0.15 -9.57 -5.24
CA PHE A 348 -1.25 -9.87 -4.91
C PHE A 348 -1.79 -11.06 -5.69
N ARG A 349 -1.45 -11.20 -6.98
CA ARG A 349 -1.86 -12.33 -7.82
C ARG A 349 -1.30 -13.67 -7.31
N SER A 350 -0.08 -13.69 -6.80
CA SER A 350 0.53 -14.87 -6.17
C SER A 350 -0.01 -15.16 -4.76
N ARG A 351 -0.95 -14.36 -4.24
CA ARG A 351 -1.56 -14.48 -2.90
C ARG A 351 -0.58 -14.29 -1.74
N LYS A 352 0.59 -13.71 -1.99
CA LYS A 352 1.55 -13.33 -0.94
C LYS A 352 1.11 -12.10 -0.16
N GLY A 353 0.46 -11.15 -0.84
CA GLY A 353 -0.24 -10.02 -0.26
C GLY A 353 -1.72 -10.30 -0.06
N GLN A 354 -2.26 -9.72 0.99
CA GLN A 354 -3.69 -9.65 1.28
C GLN A 354 -4.11 -8.19 1.35
N LEU A 355 -5.41 -7.94 1.23
CA LEU A 355 -5.99 -6.65 1.53
C LEU A 355 -7.22 -6.86 2.38
N TRP A 356 -7.28 -6.14 3.48
CA TRP A 356 -8.34 -6.28 4.46
C TRP A 356 -9.08 -4.98 4.71
N GLN A 357 -10.39 -5.07 4.83
CA GLN A 357 -11.21 -4.11 5.56
C GLN A 357 -11.66 -4.78 6.84
N ILE A 358 -11.26 -4.21 7.96
CA ILE A 358 -11.54 -4.74 9.30
C ILE A 358 -12.39 -3.69 10.02
N VAL A 359 -13.54 -4.12 10.52
CA VAL A 359 -14.42 -3.26 11.31
C VAL A 359 -14.26 -3.60 12.78
N TYR A 360 -14.05 -2.58 13.55
CA TYR A 360 -13.98 -2.65 15.00
C TYR A 360 -15.03 -1.75 15.64
N ARG A 361 -15.36 -2.10 16.86
CA ARG A 361 -16.18 -1.30 17.78
C ARG A 361 -15.37 -0.91 19.00
N HIS A 362 -15.80 0.12 19.73
CA HIS A 362 -15.23 0.41 21.03
C HIS A 362 -15.39 -0.78 21.97
N ILE A 363 -14.36 -1.11 22.77
CA ILE A 363 -14.31 -2.33 23.58
C ILE A 363 -15.49 -2.50 24.54
N ASN A 364 -16.08 -1.39 25.00
CA ASN A 364 -17.19 -1.39 25.96
C ASN A 364 -18.58 -1.29 25.29
N SER A 365 -18.67 -1.34 23.97
CA SER A 365 -19.96 -1.28 23.29
C SER A 365 -20.69 -2.62 23.44
N GLN A 366 -22.00 -2.55 23.64
CA GLN A 366 -22.89 -3.72 23.65
C GLN A 366 -23.83 -3.75 22.44
N LYS A 367 -23.71 -2.80 21.52
CA LYS A 367 -24.53 -2.76 20.30
C LYS A 367 -24.10 -3.85 19.34
N PRO A 368 -25.03 -4.63 18.76
CA PRO A 368 -24.69 -5.60 17.73
C PRO A 368 -24.23 -4.87 16.45
N TYR A 369 -23.32 -5.49 15.70
CA TYR A 369 -22.91 -5.05 14.39
C TYR A 369 -23.52 -5.94 13.31
N GLN A 370 -24.08 -5.32 12.27
CA GLN A 370 -24.52 -6.03 11.08
C GLN A 370 -23.49 -5.83 9.97
N SER A 371 -22.83 -6.91 9.58
CA SER A 371 -21.84 -6.89 8.49
C SER A 371 -22.50 -6.52 7.17
N TYR A 372 -21.82 -5.65 6.41
CA TYR A 372 -22.18 -5.33 5.03
C TYR A 372 -21.26 -6.05 4.04
N ARG A 373 -21.86 -6.72 3.07
CA ARG A 373 -21.20 -7.31 1.89
C ARG A 373 -22.01 -6.92 0.66
N PRO A 374 -21.39 -6.21 -0.34
CA PRO A 374 -22.06 -5.84 -1.59
C PRO A 374 -22.47 -7.05 -2.40
#